data_6231f32ccb886c1c2a58c2d4465a1c37
#
_entry.id   6231f32ccb886c1c2a58c2d4465a1c37
#
_cell.length_a   1.000
_cell.length_b   1.000
_cell.length_c   1.000
_cell.angle_alpha   90.00
_cell.angle_beta   90.00
_cell.angle_gamma   90.00
#
_symmetry.space_group_name_H-M   'P 1'
#
loop_
_entity.id
_entity.type
_entity.pdbx_description
1 polymer ?
#
loop_
_entity_poly.entity_id
_entity_poly.type
_entity_poly.pdbx_seq_one_letter_code
_entity_poly.pdbx_strand_id
1 'polypeptide(L)'
;SLFWGGLLMIVGSVILAIDPKEYFFLGVSFTIVGTGFFKPNISSMVGMLYKEGDQRTDAGFSLFYAGVNLGAILGGYFCIAIGKRELFASQIAEGLEWNVAFDLASIVMVISLLTFTQTQKSLGKIGLSPLLNIDKKKRVLYETLTYLGSLLIIPIIIVMVSNTRYTDYFMY
;
A
#
# COMPACT_ATOMS: atom_id res chain seq x y z
N SER A 1 -3.74 8.21 -8.63
CA SER A 1 -2.91 6.98 -8.52
C SER A 1 -2.58 6.60 -7.08
N LEU A 2 -2.12 7.53 -6.21
CA LEU A 2 -1.83 7.24 -4.80
C LEU A 2 -3.06 6.74 -4.04
N PHE A 3 -4.19 7.41 -4.17
CA PHE A 3 -5.46 7.00 -3.55
C PHE A 3 -5.87 5.58 -4.02
N TRP A 4 -5.74 5.30 -5.33
CA TRP A 4 -6.01 3.98 -5.89
C TRP A 4 -5.11 2.90 -5.29
N GLY A 5 -3.79 3.18 -5.17
CA GLY A 5 -2.84 2.28 -4.52
C GLY A 5 -3.22 1.99 -3.07
N GLY A 6 -3.56 3.03 -2.29
CA GLY A 6 -4.02 2.87 -0.91
C GLY A 6 -5.31 2.04 -0.80
N LEU A 7 -6.27 2.25 -1.71
CA LEU A 7 -7.51 1.48 -1.76
C LEU A 7 -7.24 -0.01 -2.03
N LEU A 8 -6.38 -0.33 -3.00
CA LEU A 8 -5.99 -1.71 -3.30
C LEU A 8 -5.30 -2.40 -2.11
N MET A 9 -4.45 -1.66 -1.38
CA MET A 9 -3.80 -2.18 -0.17
C MET A 9 -4.82 -2.46 0.94
N ILE A 10 -5.81 -1.59 1.15
CA ILE A 10 -6.91 -1.82 2.10
C ILE A 10 -7.68 -3.07 1.72
N VAL A 11 -8.10 -3.19 0.46
CA VAL A 11 -8.82 -4.36 -0.04
C VAL A 11 -7.99 -5.63 0.17
N GLY A 12 -6.69 -5.61 -0.13
CA GLY A 12 -5.80 -6.73 0.10
C GLY A 12 -5.71 -7.14 1.57
N SER A 13 -5.55 -6.18 2.47
CA SER A 13 -5.49 -6.42 3.92
C SER A 13 -6.81 -6.96 4.48
N VAL A 14 -7.95 -6.44 4.02
CA VAL A 14 -9.28 -6.93 4.41
C VAL A 14 -9.51 -8.37 3.93
N ILE A 15 -9.10 -8.71 2.71
CA ILE A 15 -9.18 -10.08 2.19
C ILE A 15 -8.37 -11.03 3.08
N LEU A 16 -7.15 -10.64 3.48
CA LEU A 16 -6.31 -11.41 4.41
C LEU A 16 -6.94 -11.52 5.81
N ALA A 17 -7.67 -10.51 6.25
CA ALA A 17 -8.35 -10.53 7.55
C ALA A 17 -9.56 -11.48 7.57
N ILE A 18 -10.24 -11.69 6.43
CA ILE A 18 -11.39 -12.60 6.33
C ILE A 18 -10.94 -14.06 6.49
N ASP A 19 -10.01 -14.52 5.63
CA ASP A 19 -9.40 -15.84 5.75
C ASP A 19 -7.96 -15.82 5.24
N PRO A 20 -6.99 -15.73 6.18
CA PRO A 20 -5.58 -15.65 5.83
C PRO A 20 -5.01 -16.95 5.25
N LYS A 21 -5.74 -18.07 5.28
CA LYS A 21 -5.29 -19.34 4.71
C LYS A 21 -5.80 -19.52 3.28
N GLU A 22 -7.09 -19.32 3.07
CA GLU A 22 -7.73 -19.56 1.77
C GLU A 22 -7.42 -18.42 0.77
N TYR A 23 -7.51 -17.17 1.22
CA TYR A 23 -7.35 -16.00 0.35
C TYR A 23 -5.97 -15.33 0.41
N PHE A 24 -4.96 -16.03 0.96
CA PHE A 24 -3.61 -15.49 1.14
C PHE A 24 -3.03 -14.87 -0.14
N PHE A 25 -2.97 -15.67 -1.21
CA PHE A 25 -2.37 -15.23 -2.47
C PHE A 25 -3.15 -14.09 -3.13
N LEU A 26 -4.48 -14.10 -2.98
CA LEU A 26 -5.33 -13.03 -3.48
C LEU A 26 -5.06 -11.71 -2.73
N GLY A 27 -5.10 -11.73 -1.41
CA GLY A 27 -4.86 -10.54 -0.58
C GLY A 27 -3.46 -9.96 -0.76
N VAL A 28 -2.43 -10.83 -0.79
CA VAL A 28 -1.04 -10.43 -1.06
C VAL A 28 -0.93 -9.80 -2.45
N SER A 29 -1.58 -10.34 -3.48
CA SER A 29 -1.52 -9.80 -4.84
C SER A 29 -2.12 -8.39 -4.93
N PHE A 30 -3.25 -8.14 -4.26
CA PHE A 30 -3.82 -6.79 -4.15
C PHE A 30 -2.86 -5.83 -3.44
N THR A 31 -2.21 -6.28 -2.36
CA THR A 31 -1.25 -5.49 -1.61
C THR A 31 -0.01 -5.16 -2.44
N ILE A 32 0.51 -6.11 -3.23
CA ILE A 32 1.66 -5.90 -4.14
C ILE A 32 1.32 -4.82 -5.18
N VAL A 33 0.19 -4.96 -5.88
CA VAL A 33 -0.24 -3.97 -6.88
C VAL A 33 -0.47 -2.61 -6.23
N GLY A 34 -1.15 -2.58 -5.08
CA GLY A 34 -1.40 -1.36 -4.33
C GLY A 34 -0.10 -0.64 -3.93
N THR A 35 0.88 -1.38 -3.42
CA THR A 35 2.20 -0.85 -3.06
C THR A 35 2.94 -0.30 -4.28
N GLY A 36 2.84 -0.97 -5.42
CA GLY A 36 3.41 -0.51 -6.69
C GLY A 36 2.86 0.85 -7.14
N PHE A 37 1.60 1.15 -6.88
CA PHE A 37 1.02 2.48 -7.10
C PHE A 37 1.33 3.46 -5.98
N PHE A 38 1.32 3.03 -4.74
CA PHE A 38 1.43 3.90 -3.57
C PHE A 38 2.85 4.43 -3.40
N LYS A 39 3.84 3.54 -3.34
CA LYS A 39 5.23 3.87 -2.98
C LYS A 39 5.90 4.88 -3.92
N PRO A 40 5.91 4.72 -5.25
CA PRO A 40 6.54 5.68 -6.14
C PRO A 40 5.83 7.03 -6.15
N ASN A 41 4.50 7.04 -6.03
CA ASN A 41 3.73 8.27 -6.02
C ASN A 41 3.98 9.11 -4.78
N ILE A 42 4.05 8.48 -3.58
CA ILE A 42 4.31 9.24 -2.35
C ILE A 42 5.75 9.77 -2.31
N SER A 43 6.73 8.98 -2.79
CA SER A 43 8.12 9.44 -2.89
C SER A 43 8.25 10.63 -3.85
N SER A 44 7.57 10.59 -4.99
CA SER A 44 7.52 11.71 -5.93
C SER A 44 6.89 12.95 -5.31
N MET A 45 5.81 12.79 -4.53
CA MET A 45 5.17 13.92 -3.84
C MET A 45 6.09 14.56 -2.81
N VAL A 46 6.88 13.77 -2.06
CA VAL A 46 7.89 14.31 -1.13
C VAL A 46 8.90 15.16 -1.89
N GLY A 47 9.39 14.70 -3.04
CA GLY A 47 10.29 15.49 -3.89
C GLY A 47 9.67 16.81 -4.38
N MET A 48 8.38 16.82 -4.71
CA MET A 48 7.67 18.04 -5.17
C MET A 48 7.43 19.09 -4.07
N LEU A 49 7.64 18.74 -2.79
CA LEU A 49 7.54 19.70 -1.67
C LEU A 49 8.68 20.72 -1.65
N TYR A 50 9.80 20.39 -2.30
CA TYR A 50 11.01 21.20 -2.31
C TYR A 50 11.27 21.74 -3.72
N LYS A 51 11.85 22.95 -3.80
CA LYS A 51 12.30 23.53 -5.08
C LYS A 51 13.60 22.88 -5.52
N GLU A 52 13.88 22.89 -6.82
CA GLU A 52 15.17 22.46 -7.35
C GLU A 52 16.33 23.22 -6.68
N GLY A 53 17.31 22.48 -6.17
CA GLY A 53 18.47 23.05 -5.44
C GLY A 53 18.22 23.40 -3.98
N ASP A 54 17.05 23.10 -3.39
CA ASP A 54 16.80 23.33 -1.96
C ASP A 54 17.59 22.33 -1.11
N GLN A 55 18.51 22.82 -0.29
CA GLN A 55 19.36 21.99 0.60
C GLN A 55 18.55 21.17 1.62
N ARG A 56 17.28 21.54 1.88
CA ARG A 56 16.40 20.80 2.80
C ARG A 56 15.79 19.55 2.18
N THR A 57 15.96 19.34 0.89
CA THR A 57 15.41 18.17 0.18
C THR A 57 15.92 16.86 0.76
N ASP A 58 17.23 16.77 1.02
CA ASP A 58 17.86 15.57 1.57
C ASP A 58 17.36 15.28 3.01
N ALA A 59 17.22 16.33 3.82
CA ALA A 59 16.66 16.21 5.16
C ALA A 59 15.19 15.74 5.12
N GLY A 60 14.40 16.25 4.17
CA GLY A 60 13.02 15.84 3.96
C GLY A 60 12.89 14.36 3.57
N PHE A 61 13.71 13.89 2.63
CA PHE A 61 13.75 12.47 2.27
C PHE A 61 14.25 11.61 3.43
N SER A 62 15.27 12.06 4.17
CA SER A 62 15.75 11.32 5.35
C SER A 62 14.67 11.14 6.40
N LEU A 63 13.90 12.19 6.70
CA LEU A 63 12.75 12.11 7.61
C LEU A 63 11.65 11.19 7.09
N PHE A 64 11.35 11.27 5.80
CA PHE A 64 10.38 10.39 5.16
C PHE A 64 10.78 8.91 5.29
N TYR A 65 12.03 8.55 4.94
CA TYR A 65 12.50 7.17 5.05
C TYR A 65 12.64 6.71 6.50
N ALA A 66 12.99 7.58 7.43
CA ALA A 66 12.97 7.27 8.86
C ALA A 66 11.55 6.88 9.31
N GLY A 67 10.53 7.63 8.88
CA GLY A 67 9.12 7.31 9.13
C GLY A 67 8.71 5.96 8.53
N VAL A 68 9.11 5.67 7.29
CA VAL A 68 8.84 4.38 6.63
C VAL A 68 9.46 3.22 7.41
N ASN A 69 10.72 3.35 7.82
CA ASN A 69 11.42 2.30 8.57
C ASN A 69 10.82 2.10 9.97
N LEU A 70 10.48 3.18 10.67
CA LEU A 70 9.81 3.10 11.96
C LEU A 70 8.44 2.42 11.82
N GLY A 71 7.67 2.76 10.78
CA GLY A 71 6.42 2.11 10.47
C GLY A 71 6.56 0.62 10.17
N ALA A 72 7.61 0.22 9.44
CA ALA A 72 7.90 -1.18 9.16
C ALA A 72 8.24 -1.99 10.43
N ILE A 73 9.06 -1.41 11.32
CA ILE A 73 9.42 -2.05 12.60
C ILE A 73 8.19 -2.21 13.49
N LEU A 74 7.43 -1.13 13.71
CA LEU A 74 6.25 -1.16 14.58
C LEU A 74 5.16 -2.06 14.01
N GLY A 75 4.86 -1.94 12.71
CA GLY A 75 3.85 -2.76 12.04
C GLY A 75 4.21 -4.24 12.06
N GLY A 76 5.46 -4.57 11.75
CA GLY A 76 5.97 -5.95 11.81
C GLY A 76 5.89 -6.51 13.24
N TYR A 77 6.32 -5.74 14.24
CA TYR A 77 6.25 -6.15 15.63
C TYR A 77 4.81 -6.46 16.07
N PHE A 78 3.89 -5.50 15.88
CA PHE A 78 2.50 -5.70 16.30
C PHE A 78 1.81 -6.85 15.56
N CYS A 79 2.03 -6.98 14.26
CA CYS A 79 1.46 -8.05 13.46
C CYS A 79 1.93 -9.43 13.95
N ILE A 80 3.23 -9.59 14.20
CA ILE A 80 3.81 -10.85 14.67
C ILE A 80 3.38 -11.14 16.10
N ALA A 81 3.42 -10.16 17.00
CA ALA A 81 3.08 -10.32 18.40
C ALA A 81 1.60 -10.72 18.59
N ILE A 82 0.69 -10.19 17.77
CA ILE A 82 -0.71 -10.60 17.75
C ILE A 82 -0.83 -12.01 17.14
N GLY A 83 -0.21 -12.27 15.98
CA GLY A 83 -0.29 -13.55 15.29
C GLY A 83 0.28 -14.72 16.11
N LYS A 84 1.27 -14.45 16.98
CA LYS A 84 1.88 -15.43 17.90
C LYS A 84 1.22 -15.47 19.29
N ARG A 85 0.14 -14.74 19.52
CA ARG A 85 -0.54 -14.64 20.84
C ARG A 85 0.31 -14.04 21.96
N GLU A 86 1.32 -13.24 21.64
CA GLU A 86 2.12 -12.52 22.64
C GLU A 86 1.35 -11.29 23.17
N LEU A 87 0.53 -10.68 22.31
CA LEU A 87 -0.35 -9.56 22.66
C LEU A 87 -1.81 -9.96 22.48
N PHE A 88 -2.66 -9.51 23.39
CA PHE A 88 -4.11 -9.69 23.38
C PHE A 88 -4.60 -11.16 23.36
N ALA A 89 -3.77 -12.10 23.84
CA ALA A 89 -4.09 -13.54 23.82
C ALA A 89 -5.43 -13.90 24.48
N SER A 90 -5.81 -13.17 25.53
CA SER A 90 -7.07 -13.40 26.26
C SER A 90 -8.31 -12.77 25.59
N GLN A 91 -8.10 -11.79 24.71
CA GLN A 91 -9.17 -11.07 24.04
C GLN A 91 -9.49 -11.62 22.64
N ILE A 92 -8.55 -12.37 22.04
CA ILE A 92 -8.69 -12.91 20.70
C ILE A 92 -9.03 -14.40 20.79
N ALA A 93 -10.09 -14.81 20.09
CA ALA A 93 -10.48 -16.22 20.02
C ALA A 93 -9.38 -17.04 19.31
N GLU A 94 -9.21 -18.29 19.75
CA GLU A 94 -8.21 -19.20 19.19
C GLU A 94 -8.44 -19.40 17.69
N GLY A 95 -7.37 -19.26 16.91
CA GLY A 95 -7.38 -19.43 15.45
C GLY A 95 -7.69 -18.14 14.67
N LEU A 96 -8.02 -17.02 15.33
CA LEU A 96 -8.29 -15.73 14.68
C LEU A 96 -7.15 -14.71 14.82
N GLU A 97 -6.01 -15.11 15.34
CA GLU A 97 -4.89 -14.21 15.64
C GLU A 97 -4.38 -13.48 14.39
N TRP A 98 -4.19 -14.21 13.32
CA TRP A 98 -3.75 -13.65 12.05
C TRP A 98 -4.81 -12.77 11.38
N ASN A 99 -6.09 -13.11 11.53
CA ASN A 99 -7.19 -12.28 11.06
C ASN A 99 -7.14 -10.90 11.73
N VAL A 100 -7.02 -10.87 13.07
CA VAL A 100 -6.92 -9.63 13.84
C VAL A 100 -5.65 -8.85 13.50
N ALA A 101 -4.52 -9.52 13.26
CA ALA A 101 -3.28 -8.87 12.84
C ALA A 101 -3.44 -8.15 11.49
N PHE A 102 -4.09 -8.77 10.51
CA PHE A 102 -4.36 -8.15 9.21
C PHE A 102 -5.46 -7.07 9.29
N ASP A 103 -6.46 -7.24 10.16
CA ASP A 103 -7.46 -6.21 10.43
C ASP A 103 -6.81 -4.94 10.99
N LEU A 104 -5.88 -5.07 11.93
CA LEU A 104 -5.13 -3.93 12.45
C LEU A 104 -4.40 -3.20 11.34
N ALA A 105 -3.75 -3.93 10.43
CA ALA A 105 -3.06 -3.34 9.28
C ALA A 105 -4.04 -2.58 8.37
N SER A 106 -5.23 -3.14 8.11
CA SER A 106 -6.25 -2.48 7.29
C SER A 106 -6.80 -1.22 7.95
N ILE A 107 -7.04 -1.23 9.26
CA ILE A 107 -7.48 -0.05 10.03
C ILE A 107 -6.45 1.08 9.95
N VAL A 108 -5.17 0.77 10.20
CA VAL A 108 -4.09 1.75 10.11
C VAL A 108 -4.00 2.34 8.70
N MET A 109 -4.17 1.52 7.66
CA MET A 109 -4.16 1.99 6.27
C MET A 109 -5.36 2.89 5.96
N VAL A 110 -6.56 2.57 6.46
CA VAL A 110 -7.75 3.42 6.33
C VAL A 110 -7.52 4.78 7.01
N ILE A 111 -7.02 4.79 8.24
CA ILE A 111 -6.69 6.03 8.96
C ILE A 111 -5.66 6.85 8.18
N SER A 112 -4.62 6.21 7.66
CA SER A 112 -3.59 6.85 6.84
C SER A 112 -4.18 7.49 5.58
N LEU A 113 -5.05 6.77 4.87
CA LEU A 113 -5.69 7.26 3.64
C LEU A 113 -6.67 8.40 3.92
N LEU A 114 -7.42 8.33 5.02
CA LEU A 114 -8.31 9.41 5.48
C LEU A 114 -7.50 10.67 5.85
N THR A 115 -6.42 10.51 6.61
CA THR A 115 -5.53 11.61 6.97
C THR A 115 -4.92 12.24 5.72
N PHE A 116 -4.46 11.43 4.77
CA PHE A 116 -3.95 11.91 3.50
C PHE A 116 -5.00 12.72 2.72
N THR A 117 -6.22 12.23 2.59
CA THR A 117 -7.29 12.93 1.85
C THR A 117 -7.68 14.26 2.50
N GLN A 118 -7.67 14.34 3.83
CA GLN A 118 -7.93 15.58 4.56
C GLN A 118 -6.78 16.58 4.38
N THR A 119 -5.55 16.11 4.43
CA THR A 119 -4.34 16.94 4.33
C THR A 119 -4.03 17.34 2.88
N GLN A 120 -4.56 16.63 1.89
CA GLN A 120 -4.32 16.89 0.47
C GLN A 120 -4.64 18.33 0.06
N LYS A 121 -5.64 18.97 0.69
CA LYS A 121 -5.98 20.38 0.44
C LYS A 121 -4.84 21.33 0.79
N SER A 122 -4.05 21.01 1.81
CA SER A 122 -2.88 21.78 2.25
C SER A 122 -1.67 21.63 1.31
N LEU A 123 -1.63 20.58 0.51
CA LEU A 123 -0.57 20.32 -0.46
C LEU A 123 -0.72 21.14 -1.76
N GLY A 124 -1.85 21.84 -1.94
CA GLY A 124 -2.10 22.69 -3.10
C GLY A 124 -2.08 21.93 -4.42
N LYS A 125 -1.13 22.24 -5.29
CA LYS A 125 -0.99 21.61 -6.62
C LYS A 125 -0.12 20.33 -6.61
N ILE A 126 0.46 19.97 -5.47
CA ILE A 126 1.34 18.79 -5.34
C ILE A 126 0.50 17.52 -5.43
N GLY A 127 0.96 16.57 -6.23
CA GLY A 127 0.26 15.30 -6.45
C GLY A 127 -0.94 15.35 -7.39
N LEU A 128 -1.17 16.48 -8.06
CA LEU A 128 -2.16 16.54 -9.15
C LEU A 128 -1.71 15.67 -10.33
N SER A 129 -2.69 15.12 -11.04
CA SER A 129 -2.42 14.28 -12.22
C SER A 129 -1.68 15.09 -13.29
N PRO A 130 -0.58 14.58 -13.86
CA PRO A 130 0.10 15.24 -15.00
C PRO A 130 -0.81 15.31 -16.24
N LEU A 131 -1.90 14.56 -16.25
CA LEU A 131 -2.89 14.55 -17.34
C LEU A 131 -3.89 15.71 -17.28
N LEU A 132 -3.73 16.69 -16.37
CA LEU A 132 -4.62 17.83 -16.26
C LEU A 132 -4.65 18.71 -17.53
N ASN A 133 -3.56 18.71 -18.29
CA ASN A 133 -3.43 19.51 -19.52
C ASN A 133 -3.92 18.77 -20.79
N ILE A 134 -4.43 17.55 -20.66
CA ILE A 134 -4.92 16.73 -21.77
C ILE A 134 -6.46 16.81 -21.82
N ASP A 135 -7.02 16.69 -23.03
CA ASP A 135 -8.46 16.65 -23.25
C ASP A 135 -9.15 15.65 -22.30
N LYS A 136 -10.25 16.11 -21.69
CA LYS A 136 -10.99 15.38 -20.65
C LYS A 136 -11.32 13.93 -21.06
N LYS A 137 -11.70 13.69 -22.33
CA LYS A 137 -11.98 12.35 -22.84
C LYS A 137 -10.75 11.44 -22.84
N LYS A 138 -9.61 11.94 -23.30
CA LYS A 138 -8.35 11.19 -23.32
C LYS A 138 -7.83 10.92 -21.90
N ARG A 139 -7.97 11.88 -21.01
CA ARG A 139 -7.59 11.74 -19.61
C ARG A 139 -8.36 10.61 -18.95
N VAL A 140 -9.70 10.61 -19.07
CA VAL A 140 -10.54 9.53 -18.50
C VAL A 140 -10.17 8.18 -19.10
N LEU A 141 -9.91 8.11 -20.42
CA LEU A 141 -9.48 6.87 -21.06
C LEU A 141 -8.15 6.35 -20.48
N TYR A 142 -7.13 7.21 -20.36
CA TYR A 142 -5.83 6.79 -19.81
C TYR A 142 -5.92 6.38 -18.34
N GLU A 143 -6.66 7.12 -17.52
CA GLU A 143 -6.90 6.78 -16.10
C GLU A 143 -7.63 5.43 -16.01
N THR A 144 -8.68 5.21 -16.80
CA THR A 144 -9.44 3.96 -16.81
C THR A 144 -8.58 2.78 -17.28
N LEU A 145 -7.80 2.96 -18.36
CA LEU A 145 -6.89 1.91 -18.84
C LEU A 145 -5.84 1.54 -17.79
N THR A 146 -5.29 2.52 -17.08
CA THR A 146 -4.32 2.28 -16.01
C THR A 146 -4.93 1.50 -14.86
N TYR A 147 -6.14 1.86 -14.44
CA TYR A 147 -6.82 1.19 -13.32
C TYR A 147 -7.30 -0.20 -13.70
N LEU A 148 -7.88 -0.37 -14.89
CA LEU A 148 -8.26 -1.70 -15.40
C LEU A 148 -7.03 -2.59 -15.63
N GLY A 149 -5.95 -2.02 -16.20
CA GLY A 149 -4.70 -2.73 -16.39
C GLY A 149 -4.10 -3.21 -15.07
N SER A 150 -4.18 -2.41 -14.01
CA SER A 150 -3.71 -2.81 -12.69
C SER A 150 -4.50 -3.99 -12.12
N LEU A 151 -5.80 -4.06 -12.36
CA LEU A 151 -6.63 -5.19 -11.94
C LEU A 151 -6.35 -6.46 -12.77
N LEU A 152 -6.08 -6.31 -14.07
CA LEU A 152 -5.74 -7.45 -14.94
C LEU A 152 -4.37 -8.07 -14.61
N ILE A 153 -3.47 -7.34 -13.96
CA ILE A 153 -2.19 -7.89 -13.49
C ILE A 153 -2.36 -8.79 -12.26
N ILE A 154 -3.41 -8.60 -11.46
CA ILE A 154 -3.63 -9.36 -10.22
C ILE A 154 -3.64 -10.88 -10.46
N PRO A 155 -4.39 -11.45 -11.43
CA PRO A 155 -4.35 -12.89 -11.70
C PRO A 155 -2.96 -13.40 -12.07
N ILE A 156 -2.18 -12.59 -12.80
CA ILE A 156 -0.79 -12.93 -13.18
C ILE A 156 0.09 -13.02 -11.93
N ILE A 157 -0.04 -12.06 -11.02
CA ILE A 157 0.70 -12.06 -9.76
C ILE A 157 0.29 -13.24 -8.89
N ILE A 158 -1.00 -13.58 -8.81
CA ILE A 158 -1.48 -14.77 -8.08
C ILE A 158 -0.77 -16.02 -8.59
N VAL A 159 -0.75 -16.23 -9.90
CA VAL A 159 -0.07 -17.40 -10.51
C VAL A 159 1.42 -17.39 -10.20
N MET A 160 2.08 -16.23 -10.26
CA MET A 160 3.51 -16.11 -9.97
C MET A 160 3.82 -16.38 -8.50
N VAL A 161 3.05 -15.85 -7.57
CA VAL A 161 3.30 -15.97 -6.13
C VAL A 161 2.84 -17.32 -5.58
N SER A 162 1.79 -17.93 -6.16
CA SER A 162 1.32 -19.26 -5.74
C SER A 162 2.16 -20.41 -6.26
N ASN A 163 2.97 -20.19 -7.29
CA ASN A 163 3.80 -21.24 -7.90
C ASN A 163 5.25 -21.10 -7.45
N THR A 164 5.65 -21.96 -6.50
CA THR A 164 7.01 -22.00 -5.93
C THR A 164 8.12 -22.14 -6.98
N ARG A 165 7.84 -22.80 -8.11
CA ARG A 165 8.81 -22.95 -9.19
C ARG A 165 9.22 -21.61 -9.82
N TYR A 166 8.32 -20.63 -9.88
CA TYR A 166 8.64 -19.30 -10.39
C TYR A 166 9.36 -18.45 -9.35
N THR A 167 8.97 -18.55 -8.07
CA THR A 167 9.65 -17.84 -6.99
C THR A 167 11.09 -18.31 -6.80
N ASP A 168 11.37 -19.59 -6.94
CA ASP A 168 12.74 -20.15 -6.88
C ASP A 168 13.62 -19.61 -8.02
N TYR A 169 13.06 -19.44 -9.23
CA TYR A 169 13.79 -18.89 -10.38
C TYR A 169 14.22 -17.43 -10.23
N PHE A 170 13.49 -16.64 -9.41
CA PHE A 170 13.81 -15.24 -9.14
C PHE A 170 14.67 -15.01 -7.90
N MET A 171 14.88 -16.06 -7.07
CA MET A 171 15.68 -15.97 -5.85
C MET A 171 17.13 -16.48 -6.02
N TYR A 172 17.45 -17.12 -7.14
CA TYR A 172 18.77 -17.59 -7.53
C TYR A 172 19.23 -16.92 -8.84
#